data_63c99518bcbb54e5090d93f08f289aac
#
_entry.id   63c99518bcbb54e5090d93f08f289aac
#
_cell.length_a   1.000
_cell.length_b   1.000
_cell.length_c   1.000
_cell.angle_alpha   90.00
_cell.angle_beta   90.00
_cell.angle_gamma   90.00
#
_symmetry.space_group_name_H-M   'P 1'
#
loop_
_entity.id
_entity.type
_entity.pdbx_description
1 polymer ?
#
loop_
_entity_poly.entity_id
_entity_poly.type
_entity_poly.pdbx_seq_one_letter_code
_entity_poly.pdbx_strand_id
1 'polypeptide(L)'
;MDAASPHVEAVTSTAASMIPYSILDLAPVCEGSDAAQAFRNTLDLAQHAEDWGYQRYWLAEHHNMPGIASAATAVLIGHVAGGTKTIRVGASGVMLPNHAPLQVAEQFGTLASLYPG
;
A
#
# COMPACT_ATOMS: atom_id res chain seq x y z
N MET A 1 -59.50 9.12 -25.18
CA MET A 1 -58.88 7.81 -24.73
C MET A 1 -57.42 8.08 -24.60
N ASP A 2 -56.99 8.47 -23.37
CA ASP A 2 -55.61 8.75 -23.05
C ASP A 2 -54.92 7.47 -22.59
N ALA A 3 -53.91 7.06 -23.35
CA ALA A 3 -53.05 5.94 -22.96
C ALA A 3 -51.94 6.44 -22.06
N ALA A 4 -52.05 6.13 -20.79
CA ALA A 4 -51.00 6.40 -19.80
C ALA A 4 -49.76 5.57 -20.11
N SER A 5 -48.62 6.20 -20.34
CA SER A 5 -47.30 5.56 -20.42
C SER A 5 -46.89 5.07 -19.04
N PRO A 6 -46.36 3.86 -18.92
CA PRO A 6 -45.83 3.40 -17.67
C PRO A 6 -44.51 4.14 -17.33
N HIS A 7 -44.48 4.83 -16.20
CA HIS A 7 -43.25 5.35 -15.61
C HIS A 7 -42.36 4.20 -15.21
N VAL A 8 -41.25 4.03 -15.89
CA VAL A 8 -40.18 3.16 -15.46
C VAL A 8 -39.45 3.90 -14.33
N GLU A 9 -39.69 3.51 -13.10
CA GLU A 9 -38.89 3.93 -11.96
C GLU A 9 -37.46 3.44 -12.17
N ALA A 10 -36.52 4.37 -12.27
CA ALA A 10 -35.12 4.07 -12.27
C ALA A 10 -34.75 3.46 -10.91
N VAL A 11 -34.43 2.17 -10.93
CA VAL A 11 -33.83 1.50 -9.78
C VAL A 11 -32.47 2.14 -9.55
N THR A 12 -32.40 3.07 -8.59
CA THR A 12 -31.13 3.58 -8.08
C THR A 12 -30.43 2.42 -7.40
N SER A 13 -29.47 1.81 -8.10
CA SER A 13 -28.53 0.88 -7.52
C SER A 13 -27.77 1.61 -6.42
N THR A 14 -28.11 1.31 -5.16
CA THR A 14 -27.25 1.67 -4.03
C THR A 14 -25.96 0.89 -4.23
N ALA A 15 -24.89 1.58 -4.65
CA ALA A 15 -23.57 1.00 -4.70
C ALA A 15 -23.28 0.38 -3.32
N ALA A 16 -23.22 -0.94 -3.26
CA ALA A 16 -22.84 -1.64 -2.03
C ALA A 16 -21.48 -1.07 -1.62
N SER A 17 -21.37 -0.56 -0.39
CA SER A 17 -20.11 -0.05 0.14
C SER A 17 -19.12 -1.21 0.11
N MET A 18 -18.14 -1.14 -0.81
CA MET A 18 -17.11 -2.17 -0.89
C MET A 18 -16.30 -2.15 0.40
N ILE A 19 -16.06 -3.32 0.96
CA ILE A 19 -15.16 -3.46 2.11
C ILE A 19 -13.77 -3.00 1.66
N PRO A 20 -13.13 -2.09 2.41
CA PRO A 20 -11.80 -1.62 2.05
C PRO A 20 -10.76 -2.72 2.20
N TYR A 21 -9.95 -2.91 1.16
CA TYR A 21 -8.87 -3.90 1.14
C TYR A 21 -7.51 -3.23 1.30
N SER A 22 -6.57 -3.99 1.87
CA SER A 22 -5.16 -3.63 1.98
C SER A 22 -4.28 -4.74 1.40
N ILE A 23 -3.11 -4.38 0.92
CA ILE A 23 -2.07 -5.34 0.51
C ILE A 23 -1.00 -5.38 1.60
N LEU A 24 -0.46 -6.57 1.86
CA LEU A 24 0.77 -6.78 2.61
C LEU A 24 1.83 -7.32 1.65
N ASP A 25 2.91 -6.58 1.50
CA ASP A 25 4.05 -6.93 0.66
C ASP A 25 5.29 -7.20 1.50
N LEU A 26 6.00 -8.25 1.17
CA LEU A 26 7.26 -8.65 1.75
C LEU A 26 8.46 -8.27 0.87
N ALA A 27 8.24 -7.68 -0.30
CA ALA A 27 9.26 -7.47 -1.33
C ALA A 27 10.04 -8.77 -1.64
N PRO A 28 9.37 -9.83 -2.12
CA PRO A 28 10.00 -11.14 -2.30
C PRO A 28 11.07 -11.09 -3.37
N VAL A 29 12.21 -11.71 -3.09
CA VAL A 29 13.29 -11.92 -4.04
C VAL A 29 13.08 -13.29 -4.69
N CYS A 30 12.63 -13.30 -5.94
CA CYS A 30 12.39 -14.52 -6.69
C CYS A 30 13.70 -15.21 -7.10
N GLU A 31 13.63 -16.50 -7.37
CA GLU A 31 14.79 -17.27 -7.87
C GLU A 31 15.33 -16.63 -9.16
N GLY A 32 16.64 -16.46 -9.25
CA GLY A 32 17.30 -15.80 -10.38
C GLY A 32 17.16 -14.27 -10.42
N SER A 33 16.61 -13.66 -9.37
CA SER A 33 16.42 -12.22 -9.24
C SER A 33 17.24 -11.64 -8.07
N ASP A 34 17.11 -10.35 -7.84
CA ASP A 34 17.81 -9.61 -6.77
C ASP A 34 16.89 -8.64 -6.03
N ALA A 35 17.42 -8.04 -4.97
CA ALA A 35 16.68 -7.06 -4.18
C ALA A 35 16.28 -5.81 -4.99
N ALA A 36 17.09 -5.38 -5.95
CA ALA A 36 16.78 -4.23 -6.79
C ALA A 36 15.54 -4.51 -7.65
N GLN A 37 15.41 -5.71 -8.18
CA GLN A 37 14.22 -6.11 -8.91
C GLN A 37 13.01 -6.26 -7.98
N ALA A 38 13.18 -6.80 -6.78
CA ALA A 38 12.11 -6.88 -5.79
C ALA A 38 11.55 -5.48 -5.44
N PHE A 39 12.41 -4.49 -5.28
CA PHE A 39 11.95 -3.10 -5.03
C PHE A 39 11.20 -2.49 -6.21
N ARG A 40 11.63 -2.76 -7.44
CA ARG A 40 10.88 -2.35 -8.65
C ARG A 40 9.48 -3.00 -8.68
N ASN A 41 9.41 -4.29 -8.39
CA ASN A 41 8.15 -5.04 -8.35
C ASN A 41 7.22 -4.52 -7.24
N THR A 42 7.77 -4.20 -6.07
CA THR A 42 7.03 -3.60 -4.95
C THR A 42 6.38 -2.26 -5.36
N LEU A 43 7.13 -1.37 -6.00
CA LEU A 43 6.58 -0.10 -6.48
C LEU A 43 5.52 -0.30 -7.57
N ASP A 44 5.79 -1.17 -8.54
CA ASP A 44 4.85 -1.51 -9.60
C ASP A 44 3.55 -2.08 -9.04
N LEU A 45 3.62 -3.01 -8.09
CA LEU A 45 2.44 -3.55 -7.41
C LEU A 45 1.68 -2.47 -6.64
N ALA A 46 2.36 -1.56 -5.96
CA ALA A 46 1.72 -0.49 -5.21
C ALA A 46 0.96 0.47 -6.13
N GLN A 47 1.51 0.80 -7.29
CA GLN A 47 0.86 1.63 -8.31
C GLN A 47 -0.39 0.95 -8.87
N HIS A 48 -0.31 -0.33 -9.20
CA HIS A 48 -1.48 -1.11 -9.64
C HIS A 48 -2.53 -1.24 -8.53
N ALA A 49 -2.12 -1.48 -7.29
CA ALA A 49 -3.03 -1.55 -6.16
C ALA A 49 -3.80 -0.23 -5.95
N GLU A 50 -3.13 0.90 -6.13
CA GLU A 50 -3.74 2.22 -6.11
C GLU A 50 -4.81 2.35 -7.21
N ASP A 51 -4.49 1.97 -8.43
CA ASP A 51 -5.41 2.00 -9.59
C ASP A 51 -6.60 1.05 -9.40
N TRP A 52 -6.42 -0.06 -8.71
CA TRP A 52 -7.48 -1.02 -8.39
C TRP A 52 -8.33 -0.61 -7.19
N GLY A 53 -8.01 0.50 -6.52
CA GLY A 53 -8.79 1.05 -5.41
C GLY A 53 -8.47 0.44 -4.05
N TYR A 54 -7.33 -0.22 -3.86
CA TYR A 54 -6.86 -0.60 -2.55
C TYR A 54 -6.56 0.64 -1.72
N GLN A 55 -6.89 0.60 -0.43
CA GLN A 55 -6.73 1.77 0.42
C GLN A 55 -5.36 1.87 1.09
N ARG A 56 -4.72 0.73 1.37
CA ARG A 56 -3.44 0.67 2.08
C ARG A 56 -2.50 -0.35 1.45
N TYR A 57 -1.24 0.01 1.45
CA TYR A 57 -0.12 -0.85 1.08
C TYR A 57 0.80 -0.99 2.28
N TRP A 58 0.85 -2.17 2.85
CA TRP A 58 1.66 -2.49 4.03
C TRP A 58 2.94 -3.18 3.61
N LEU A 59 4.06 -2.71 4.15
CA LEU A 59 5.36 -3.35 3.99
C LEU A 59 5.71 -4.09 5.28
N ALA A 60 6.14 -5.33 5.14
CA ALA A 60 6.64 -6.13 6.26
C ALA A 60 8.04 -5.68 6.68
N GLU A 61 8.46 -6.03 7.89
CA GLU A 61 9.84 -5.92 8.34
C GLU A 61 10.39 -7.32 8.67
N HIS A 62 11.34 -7.78 7.86
CA HIS A 62 12.05 -9.04 8.08
C HIS A 62 13.54 -8.84 7.91
N HIS A 63 14.33 -9.45 8.80
CA HIS A 63 15.77 -9.29 8.84
C HIS A 63 16.48 -10.60 8.54
N ASN A 64 17.66 -10.50 7.89
CA ASN A 64 18.54 -11.61 7.59
C ASN A 64 17.86 -12.76 6.82
N MET A 65 16.96 -12.44 5.92
CA MET A 65 16.23 -13.40 5.08
C MET A 65 16.56 -13.16 3.59
N PRO A 66 17.27 -14.07 2.92
CA PRO A 66 17.70 -13.87 1.52
C PRO A 66 16.54 -13.70 0.53
N GLY A 67 15.40 -14.30 0.83
CA GLY A 67 14.21 -14.27 -0.02
C GLY A 67 13.27 -13.07 0.22
N ILE A 68 13.61 -12.17 1.14
CA ILE A 68 12.77 -11.01 1.50
C ILE A 68 13.62 -9.75 1.54
N ALA A 69 13.26 -8.75 0.74
CA ALA A 69 14.03 -7.51 0.65
C ALA A 69 13.51 -6.38 1.58
N SER A 70 12.38 -6.55 2.26
CA SER A 70 11.78 -5.54 3.13
C SER A 70 12.39 -5.47 4.54
N ALA A 71 13.71 -5.38 4.64
CA ALA A 71 14.42 -5.23 5.92
C ALA A 71 14.45 -3.78 6.41
N ALA A 72 14.79 -2.83 5.55
CA ALA A 72 14.82 -1.41 5.86
C ALA A 72 13.45 -0.77 5.54
N THR A 73 12.44 -1.13 6.31
CA THR A 73 11.04 -0.87 5.99
C THR A 73 10.73 0.62 5.85
N ALA A 74 11.23 1.48 6.72
CA ALA A 74 11.01 2.93 6.63
C ALA A 74 11.58 3.53 5.34
N VAL A 75 12.73 3.05 4.86
CA VAL A 75 13.33 3.47 3.60
C VAL A 75 12.46 3.06 2.42
N LEU A 76 11.97 1.81 2.44
CA LEU A 76 11.12 1.29 1.38
C LEU A 76 9.73 1.96 1.35
N ILE A 77 9.18 2.31 2.51
CA ILE A 77 7.96 3.13 2.61
C ILE A 77 8.17 4.47 1.89
N GLY A 78 9.28 5.16 2.10
CA GLY A 78 9.60 6.41 1.42
C GLY A 78 9.68 6.25 -0.10
N HIS A 79 10.27 5.16 -0.58
CA HIS A 79 10.35 4.85 -2.00
C HIS A 79 8.95 4.62 -2.61
N VAL A 80 8.12 3.81 -1.96
CA VAL A 80 6.76 3.50 -2.45
C VAL A 80 5.85 4.72 -2.36
N ALA A 81 5.88 5.46 -1.25
CA ALA A 81 5.08 6.67 -1.07
C ALA A 81 5.45 7.76 -2.09
N GLY A 82 6.74 7.89 -2.44
CA GLY A 82 7.19 8.81 -3.48
C GLY A 82 6.78 8.43 -4.90
N GLY A 83 6.44 7.18 -5.13
CA GLY A 83 6.03 6.65 -6.43
C GLY A 83 4.52 6.41 -6.59
N THR A 84 3.72 6.69 -5.55
CA THR A 84 2.25 6.57 -5.54
C THR A 84 1.61 7.92 -5.23
N LYS A 85 0.28 8.04 -5.32
CA LYS A 85 -0.42 9.35 -5.20
C LYS A 85 -1.45 9.37 -4.07
N THR A 86 -2.21 8.32 -3.89
CA THR A 86 -3.40 8.30 -3.02
C THR A 86 -3.42 7.12 -2.06
N ILE A 87 -2.78 5.99 -2.39
CA ILE A 87 -2.74 4.82 -1.54
C ILE A 87 -1.91 5.11 -0.27
N ARG A 88 -2.42 4.77 0.88
CA ARG A 88 -1.70 4.95 2.15
C ARG A 88 -0.64 3.86 2.29
N VAL A 89 0.60 4.26 2.51
CA VAL A 89 1.74 3.35 2.65
C VAL A 89 2.21 3.31 4.10
N GLY A 90 2.50 2.13 4.61
CA GLY A 90 2.94 2.00 5.99
C GLY A 90 3.61 0.67 6.31
N ALA A 91 4.09 0.52 7.54
CA ALA A 91 4.61 -0.74 8.05
C ALA A 91 3.48 -1.60 8.60
N SER A 92 3.46 -2.89 8.29
CA SER A 92 2.55 -3.85 8.90
C SER A 92 2.91 -4.15 10.37
N GLY A 93 4.08 -3.71 10.79
CA GLY A 93 4.62 -3.73 12.13
C GLY A 93 6.08 -3.26 12.08
N VAL A 94 6.53 -2.63 13.14
CA VAL A 94 7.93 -2.24 13.34
C VAL A 94 8.50 -3.12 14.42
N MET A 95 9.61 -3.81 14.13
CA MET A 95 10.30 -4.66 15.12
C MET A 95 11.09 -3.78 16.10
N LEU A 96 10.38 -3.14 17.02
CA LEU A 96 10.95 -2.16 17.96
C LEU A 96 12.20 -2.62 18.70
N PRO A 97 12.37 -3.91 19.06
CA PRO A 97 13.63 -4.36 19.67
C PRO A 97 14.89 -4.11 18.83
N ASN A 98 14.73 -3.94 17.52
CA ASN A 98 15.83 -3.66 16.60
C ASN A 98 16.10 -2.16 16.38
N HIS A 99 15.31 -1.29 16.99
CA HIS A 99 15.32 0.15 16.71
C HIS A 99 15.37 0.97 17.99
N ALA A 100 16.15 2.07 17.98
CA ALA A 100 16.01 3.09 19.00
C ALA A 100 14.67 3.83 18.79
N PRO A 101 13.85 4.05 19.85
CA PRO A 101 12.54 4.71 19.70
C PRO A 101 12.61 6.07 19.03
N LEU A 102 13.65 6.86 19.32
CA LEU A 102 13.86 8.17 18.69
C LEU A 102 14.03 8.05 17.17
N GLN A 103 14.79 7.08 16.68
CA GLN A 103 14.97 6.87 15.24
C GLN A 103 13.65 6.52 14.55
N VAL A 104 12.83 5.68 15.16
CA VAL A 104 11.51 5.34 14.61
C VAL A 104 10.63 6.59 14.54
N ALA A 105 10.57 7.39 15.61
CA ALA A 105 9.81 8.64 15.63
C ALA A 105 10.27 9.62 14.55
N GLU A 106 11.57 9.77 14.38
CA GLU A 106 12.16 10.66 13.36
C GLU A 106 11.89 10.17 11.94
N GLN A 107 12.07 8.88 11.67
CA GLN A 107 11.82 8.28 10.35
C GLN A 107 10.37 8.45 9.93
N PHE A 108 9.42 8.06 10.77
CA PHE A 108 7.99 8.15 10.44
C PHE A 108 7.49 9.59 10.48
N GLY A 109 8.01 10.45 11.37
CA GLY A 109 7.72 11.88 11.36
C GLY A 109 8.20 12.57 10.07
N THR A 110 9.37 12.16 9.57
CA THR A 110 9.90 12.64 8.28
C THR A 110 9.03 12.17 7.12
N LEU A 111 8.65 10.88 7.09
CA LEU A 111 7.75 10.35 6.07
C LEU A 111 6.40 11.08 6.04
N ALA A 112 5.81 11.32 7.22
CA ALA A 112 4.54 12.05 7.33
C ALA A 112 4.66 13.51 6.85
N SER A 113 5.84 14.11 6.97
CA SER A 113 6.10 15.47 6.48
C SER A 113 6.31 15.52 4.97
N LEU A 114 6.94 14.50 4.40
CA LEU A 114 7.18 14.39 2.96
C LEU A 114 5.92 14.01 2.19
N TYR A 115 5.08 13.17 2.77
CA TYR A 115 3.88 12.60 2.16
C TYR A 115 2.67 12.81 3.08
N PRO A 116 2.16 14.04 3.20
CA PRO A 116 1.00 14.32 4.04
C PRO A 116 -0.28 13.73 3.45
N GLY A 117 -1.10 13.05 4.31
CA GLY A 117 -2.41 12.50 3.88
C GLY A 117 -2.76 11.16 4.47
#